data_2fbbf54de20f7b1cc8f557500f5f1277
#
_entry.id   2fbbf54de20f7b1cc8f557500f5f1277
#
_cell.length_a   1.000
_cell.length_b   1.000
_cell.length_c   1.000
_cell.angle_alpha   90.00
_cell.angle_beta   90.00
_cell.angle_gamma   90.00
#
_symmetry.space_group_name_H-M   'P 1'
#
loop_
_entity.id
_entity.type
_entity.pdbx_description
1 polymer ?
#
loop_
_entity_poly.entity_id
_entity_poly.type
_entity_poly.pdbx_seq_one_letter_code
_entity_poly.pdbx_strand_id
1 'polypeptide(L)'
;MVSKTLPEEVHVQTSNKIKTHYEHGLFTLSIYKQSHFGLRMYRQTLDPKYTTTIRADVADMSLRLDKLYHQMHNKAELDGYVEDRLASYKKGKDERSVRRFEATQKHPEYFYIALDLLHHMARLDDYGLKHQHDAYFRKLLRGYDFKALFSNKTMTEAWAAQLANQAYWLKQIGEGDYTDLFVETLKKTYPDRKDYLLSQQQFGNKLYGMTHVIIADSGYYQHNVKESDHPWIYTYFRDNIDDILAYAKEDIIAEIGLSFKLAGLYDEPALKKIEKRIYSSVDQDKEMVPSDTGSFSFSWGEHRNVLAIMLLNWQKPNGGPDIQQNPTMFEDLPQSLTAK
;
A
#
# COMPACT_ATOMS: atom_id res chain seq x y z
N MET A 1 29.99 19.98 -12.89
CA MET A 1 30.02 18.64 -13.50
C MET A 1 28.63 18.32 -13.98
N VAL A 2 28.41 18.17 -15.28
CA VAL A 2 27.09 17.78 -15.84
C VAL A 2 26.87 16.32 -15.41
N SER A 3 25.88 16.09 -14.56
CA SER A 3 25.45 14.74 -14.18
C SER A 3 24.94 14.02 -15.44
N LYS A 4 25.71 13.11 -16.00
CA LYS A 4 25.23 12.22 -17.06
C LYS A 4 24.02 11.48 -16.52
N THR A 5 22.82 11.75 -17.08
CA THR A 5 21.63 10.90 -16.90
C THR A 5 22.02 9.50 -17.39
N LEU A 6 21.78 8.48 -16.55
CA LEU A 6 21.93 7.08 -16.96
C LEU A 6 20.95 6.81 -18.13
N PRO A 7 21.38 6.05 -19.15
CA PRO A 7 20.47 5.68 -20.23
C PRO A 7 19.25 4.95 -19.66
N GLU A 8 18.07 5.25 -20.14
CA GLU A 8 16.80 4.59 -19.77
C GLU A 8 16.89 3.05 -19.92
N GLU A 9 17.61 2.60 -20.92
CA GLU A 9 17.89 1.17 -21.17
C GLU A 9 18.51 0.46 -19.96
N VAL A 10 19.41 1.13 -19.23
CA VAL A 10 20.07 0.55 -18.04
C VAL A 10 19.09 0.36 -16.89
N HIS A 11 18.14 1.29 -16.72
CA HIS A 11 17.07 1.17 -15.74
C HIS A 11 16.16 -0.03 -16.06
N VAL A 12 15.74 -0.17 -17.32
CA VAL A 12 14.91 -1.28 -17.79
C VAL A 12 15.61 -2.63 -17.60
N GLN A 13 16.90 -2.73 -17.94
CA GLN A 13 17.68 -3.96 -17.72
C GLN A 13 17.76 -4.34 -16.24
N THR A 14 18.02 -3.37 -15.37
CA THR A 14 18.07 -3.58 -13.92
C THR A 14 16.71 -3.99 -13.35
N SER A 15 15.64 -3.32 -13.76
CA SER A 15 14.27 -3.70 -13.41
C SER A 15 13.95 -5.14 -13.79
N ASN A 16 14.31 -5.55 -15.02
CA ASN A 16 14.08 -6.90 -15.51
C ASN A 16 14.85 -7.97 -14.73
N LYS A 17 16.07 -7.69 -14.28
CA LYS A 17 16.83 -8.60 -13.40
C LYS A 17 16.10 -8.82 -12.08
N ILE A 18 15.74 -7.73 -11.37
CA ILE A 18 15.01 -7.82 -10.10
C ILE A 18 13.69 -8.58 -10.30
N LYS A 19 12.95 -8.26 -11.38
CA LYS A 19 11.68 -8.92 -11.71
C LYS A 19 11.86 -10.41 -11.91
N THR A 20 12.84 -10.84 -12.72
CA THR A 20 13.13 -12.25 -12.98
C THR A 20 13.52 -12.98 -11.69
N HIS A 21 14.34 -12.34 -10.84
CA HIS A 21 14.71 -12.90 -9.54
C HIS A 21 13.48 -13.19 -8.67
N TYR A 22 12.54 -12.23 -8.57
CA TYR A 22 11.30 -12.42 -7.80
C TYR A 22 10.33 -13.40 -8.46
N GLU A 23 10.23 -13.43 -9.77
CA GLU A 23 9.39 -14.41 -10.48
C GLU A 23 9.85 -15.86 -10.24
N HIS A 24 11.17 -16.12 -10.24
CA HIS A 24 11.72 -17.44 -9.94
C HIS A 24 11.38 -17.94 -8.53
N GLY A 25 11.39 -17.02 -7.54
CA GLY A 25 11.09 -17.34 -6.14
C GLY A 25 9.64 -17.09 -5.72
N LEU A 26 8.75 -16.65 -6.62
CA LEU A 26 7.45 -16.08 -6.28
C LEU A 26 6.61 -16.98 -5.36
N PHE A 27 6.53 -18.26 -5.67
CA PHE A 27 5.71 -19.22 -4.92
C PHE A 27 6.34 -19.70 -3.60
N THR A 28 7.52 -19.22 -3.23
CA THR A 28 8.09 -19.39 -1.89
C THR A 28 7.63 -18.30 -0.90
N LEU A 29 7.00 -17.24 -1.42
CA LEU A 29 6.43 -16.17 -0.61
C LEU A 29 5.09 -16.58 0.03
N SER A 30 4.65 -15.86 1.07
CA SER A 30 3.28 -15.99 1.57
C SER A 30 2.27 -15.56 0.50
N ILE A 31 1.03 -16.07 0.55
CA ILE A 31 -0.05 -15.73 -0.39
C ILE A 31 -0.21 -14.21 -0.51
N TYR A 32 -0.22 -13.50 0.62
CA TYR A 32 -0.28 -12.03 0.64
C TYR A 32 0.82 -11.37 -0.21
N LYS A 33 2.06 -11.85 -0.13
CA LYS A 33 3.18 -11.28 -0.90
C LYS A 33 3.18 -11.72 -2.35
N GLN A 34 2.75 -12.95 -2.62
CA GLN A 34 2.52 -13.42 -4.00
C GLN A 34 1.51 -12.53 -4.72
N SER A 35 0.37 -12.26 -4.07
CA SER A 35 -0.69 -11.43 -4.63
C SER A 35 -0.30 -9.96 -4.71
N HIS A 36 0.44 -9.46 -3.72
CA HIS A 36 0.96 -8.10 -3.70
C HIS A 36 1.90 -7.83 -4.89
N PHE A 37 2.83 -8.76 -5.17
CA PHE A 37 3.70 -8.72 -6.34
C PHE A 37 2.92 -8.92 -7.63
N GLY A 38 2.15 -10.01 -7.71
CA GLY A 38 1.47 -10.42 -8.93
C GLY A 38 0.45 -9.40 -9.43
N LEU A 39 -0.34 -8.80 -8.52
CA LEU A 39 -1.31 -7.79 -8.91
C LEU A 39 -0.65 -6.51 -9.46
N ARG A 40 0.46 -6.06 -8.84
CA ARG A 40 1.21 -4.92 -9.36
C ARG A 40 1.80 -5.19 -10.73
N MET A 41 2.41 -6.35 -10.90
CA MET A 41 2.96 -6.75 -12.19
C MET A 41 1.87 -6.93 -13.25
N TYR A 42 0.72 -7.50 -12.89
CA TYR A 42 -0.44 -7.57 -13.78
C TYR A 42 -0.90 -6.18 -14.22
N ARG A 43 -1.09 -5.25 -13.29
CA ARG A 43 -1.51 -3.86 -13.59
C ARG A 43 -0.47 -3.08 -14.41
N GLN A 44 0.79 -3.48 -14.39
CA GLN A 44 1.82 -2.89 -15.24
C GLN A 44 1.90 -3.53 -16.64
N THR A 45 1.60 -4.82 -16.78
CA THR A 45 1.92 -5.59 -18.02
C THR A 45 0.73 -6.27 -18.66
N LEU A 46 -0.37 -6.46 -17.93
CA LEU A 46 -1.52 -7.30 -18.30
C LEU A 46 -1.12 -8.77 -18.61
N ASP A 47 0.03 -9.23 -18.12
CA ASP A 47 0.54 -10.56 -18.39
C ASP A 47 -0.27 -11.62 -17.62
N PRO A 48 -0.93 -12.58 -18.31
CA PRO A 48 -1.77 -13.59 -17.69
C PRO A 48 -1.01 -14.58 -16.79
N LYS A 49 0.32 -14.60 -16.82
CA LYS A 49 1.12 -15.46 -15.93
C LYS A 49 0.89 -15.16 -14.44
N TYR A 50 0.40 -13.96 -14.11
CA TYR A 50 0.09 -13.57 -12.72
C TYR A 50 -1.31 -14.02 -12.26
N THR A 51 -2.12 -14.66 -13.13
CA THR A 51 -3.47 -15.13 -12.81
C THR A 51 -3.50 -16.03 -11.57
N THR A 52 -2.51 -16.92 -11.41
CA THR A 52 -2.44 -17.83 -10.26
C THR A 52 -2.33 -17.08 -8.93
N THR A 53 -1.54 -16.00 -8.88
CA THR A 53 -1.40 -15.19 -7.67
C THR A 53 -2.65 -14.39 -7.36
N ILE A 54 -3.39 -13.93 -8.38
CA ILE A 54 -4.66 -13.22 -8.24
C ILE A 54 -5.75 -14.18 -7.75
N ARG A 55 -5.84 -15.40 -8.31
CA ARG A 55 -6.76 -16.43 -7.81
C ARG A 55 -6.47 -16.80 -6.35
N ALA A 56 -5.21 -16.91 -5.97
CA ALA A 56 -4.81 -17.16 -4.59
C ALA A 56 -5.21 -16.00 -3.65
N ASP A 57 -5.12 -14.75 -4.11
CA ASP A 57 -5.59 -13.57 -3.38
C ASP A 57 -7.10 -13.63 -3.13
N VAL A 58 -7.89 -13.90 -4.17
CA VAL A 58 -9.35 -14.03 -4.08
C VAL A 58 -9.75 -15.12 -3.07
N ALA A 59 -9.09 -16.27 -3.13
CA ALA A 59 -9.35 -17.38 -2.20
C ALA A 59 -8.98 -17.00 -0.75
N ASP A 60 -7.83 -16.34 -0.53
CA ASP A 60 -7.40 -15.88 0.79
C ASP A 60 -8.35 -14.82 1.37
N MET A 61 -8.82 -13.85 0.53
CA MET A 61 -9.81 -12.85 0.96
C MET A 61 -11.13 -13.49 1.39
N SER A 62 -11.61 -14.48 0.62
CA SER A 62 -12.81 -15.24 0.97
C SER A 62 -12.69 -15.91 2.33
N LEU A 63 -11.62 -16.69 2.53
CA LEU A 63 -11.36 -17.39 3.79
C LEU A 63 -11.21 -16.44 4.99
N ARG A 64 -10.56 -15.30 4.80
CA ARG A 64 -10.40 -14.29 5.87
C ARG A 64 -11.72 -13.64 6.24
N LEU A 65 -12.57 -13.34 5.28
CA LEU A 65 -13.92 -12.80 5.55
C LEU A 65 -14.83 -13.84 6.22
N ASP A 66 -14.79 -15.11 5.79
CA ASP A 66 -15.51 -16.19 6.47
C ASP A 66 -15.06 -16.30 7.94
N LYS A 67 -13.74 -16.36 8.17
CA LYS A 67 -13.18 -16.41 9.53
C LYS A 67 -13.61 -15.20 10.37
N LEU A 68 -13.52 -14.00 9.80
CA LEU A 68 -13.88 -12.76 10.49
C LEU A 68 -15.37 -12.74 10.84
N TYR A 69 -16.24 -13.22 9.92
CA TYR A 69 -17.68 -13.39 10.18
C TYR A 69 -17.92 -14.27 11.41
N HIS A 70 -17.26 -15.43 11.50
CA HIS A 70 -17.39 -16.33 12.66
C HIS A 70 -16.87 -15.69 13.94
N GLN A 71 -15.72 -15.06 13.91
CA GLN A 71 -15.14 -14.35 15.07
C GLN A 71 -16.06 -13.25 15.59
N MET A 72 -16.71 -12.48 14.71
CA MET A 72 -17.64 -11.41 15.12
C MET A 72 -18.92 -11.95 15.79
N HIS A 73 -19.25 -13.24 15.62
CA HIS A 73 -20.36 -13.91 16.30
C HIS A 73 -19.91 -14.67 17.54
N ASN A 74 -18.62 -14.73 17.81
CA ASN A 74 -18.03 -15.38 18.99
C ASN A 74 -17.12 -14.40 19.74
N LYS A 75 -17.66 -13.79 20.80
CA LYS A 75 -16.94 -12.78 21.59
C LYS A 75 -15.57 -13.27 22.08
N ALA A 76 -15.45 -14.50 22.54
CA ALA A 76 -14.19 -15.04 23.07
C ALA A 76 -13.13 -15.16 21.98
N GLU A 77 -13.50 -15.56 20.76
CA GLU A 77 -12.58 -15.63 19.62
C GLU A 77 -12.17 -14.23 19.15
N LEU A 78 -13.11 -13.28 19.14
CA LEU A 78 -12.82 -11.90 18.78
C LEU A 78 -11.89 -11.23 19.79
N ASP A 79 -12.14 -11.43 21.09
CA ASP A 79 -11.28 -10.92 22.17
C ASP A 79 -9.86 -11.50 22.04
N GLY A 80 -9.73 -12.82 21.84
CA GLY A 80 -8.43 -13.48 21.62
C GLY A 80 -7.69 -12.94 20.40
N TYR A 81 -8.41 -12.71 19.29
CA TYR A 81 -7.82 -12.09 18.10
C TYR A 81 -7.25 -10.68 18.39
N VAL A 82 -8.01 -9.85 19.13
CA VAL A 82 -7.58 -8.51 19.52
C VAL A 82 -6.36 -8.57 20.45
N GLU A 83 -6.38 -9.46 21.44
CA GLU A 83 -5.27 -9.65 22.39
C GLU A 83 -3.98 -10.04 21.65
N ASP A 84 -4.04 -10.97 20.70
CA ASP A 84 -2.89 -11.40 19.90
C ASP A 84 -2.32 -10.22 19.06
N ARG A 85 -3.18 -9.43 18.47
CA ARG A 85 -2.77 -8.24 17.69
C ARG A 85 -2.09 -7.19 18.58
N LEU A 86 -2.67 -6.87 19.73
CA LEU A 86 -2.08 -5.94 20.69
C LEU A 86 -0.76 -6.47 21.26
N ALA A 87 -0.69 -7.76 21.61
CA ALA A 87 0.53 -8.40 22.12
C ALA A 87 1.68 -8.32 21.11
N SER A 88 1.39 -8.43 19.81
CA SER A 88 2.37 -8.28 18.73
C SER A 88 3.04 -6.90 18.75
N TYR A 89 2.27 -5.82 18.89
CA TYR A 89 2.82 -4.45 18.98
C TYR A 89 3.48 -4.18 20.33
N LYS A 90 2.95 -4.67 21.42
CA LYS A 90 3.52 -4.53 22.77
C LYS A 90 4.92 -5.15 22.90
N LYS A 91 5.20 -6.22 22.16
CA LYS A 91 6.53 -6.86 22.12
C LYS A 91 7.56 -6.01 21.35
N GLY A 92 7.13 -5.23 20.38
CA GLY A 92 7.99 -4.35 19.61
C GLY A 92 8.52 -3.19 20.45
N LYS A 93 9.83 -2.91 20.33
CA LYS A 93 10.48 -1.81 21.06
C LYS A 93 10.78 -0.60 20.16
N ASP A 94 10.57 -0.76 18.87
CA ASP A 94 10.73 0.34 17.91
C ASP A 94 9.60 1.37 18.06
N GLU A 95 9.89 2.61 17.67
CA GLU A 95 8.97 3.73 17.82
C GLU A 95 7.61 3.48 17.15
N ARG A 96 7.59 2.83 15.97
CA ARG A 96 6.37 2.50 15.24
C ARG A 96 5.49 1.54 16.04
N SER A 97 6.07 0.47 16.57
CA SER A 97 5.35 -0.52 17.37
C SER A 97 4.75 0.08 18.63
N VAL A 98 5.52 0.92 19.34
CA VAL A 98 5.05 1.64 20.53
C VAL A 98 3.86 2.53 20.20
N ARG A 99 3.97 3.39 19.16
CA ARG A 99 2.88 4.28 18.74
C ARG A 99 1.63 3.52 18.31
N ARG A 100 1.80 2.41 17.59
CA ARG A 100 0.68 1.55 17.17
C ARG A 100 -0.02 0.92 18.36
N PHE A 101 0.73 0.43 19.34
CA PHE A 101 0.15 -0.11 20.57
C PHE A 101 -0.63 0.97 21.33
N GLU A 102 -0.02 2.14 21.58
CA GLU A 102 -0.64 3.24 22.31
C GLU A 102 -1.91 3.77 21.64
N ALA A 103 -1.91 3.88 20.31
CA ALA A 103 -3.05 4.32 19.54
C ALA A 103 -4.22 3.32 19.55
N THR A 104 -3.93 2.03 19.42
CA THR A 104 -4.97 1.02 19.20
C THR A 104 -5.47 0.32 20.45
N GLN A 105 -4.72 0.34 21.58
CA GLN A 105 -5.20 -0.27 22.84
C GLN A 105 -6.52 0.29 23.36
N LYS A 106 -6.84 1.54 22.98
CA LYS A 106 -8.10 2.22 23.33
C LYS A 106 -9.19 2.07 22.27
N HIS A 107 -8.83 1.54 21.10
CA HIS A 107 -9.67 1.39 19.93
C HIS A 107 -9.44 0.01 19.28
N PRO A 108 -9.64 -1.09 20.04
CA PRO A 108 -9.30 -2.43 19.54
C PRO A 108 -10.13 -2.86 18.32
N GLU A 109 -11.33 -2.31 18.17
CA GLU A 109 -12.20 -2.52 17.01
C GLU A 109 -11.58 -2.07 15.68
N TYR A 110 -10.59 -1.18 15.74
CA TYR A 110 -9.81 -0.76 14.57
C TYR A 110 -9.18 -1.95 13.83
N PHE A 111 -8.71 -2.98 14.55
CA PHE A 111 -8.06 -4.13 13.94
C PHE A 111 -8.99 -4.94 13.04
N TYR A 112 -10.21 -5.23 13.51
CA TYR A 112 -11.10 -6.10 12.75
C TYR A 112 -12.07 -5.34 11.82
N ILE A 113 -12.39 -4.07 12.11
CA ILE A 113 -13.27 -3.27 11.23
C ILE A 113 -12.47 -2.53 10.15
N ALA A 114 -11.49 -1.72 10.55
CA ALA A 114 -10.82 -0.84 9.60
C ALA A 114 -9.60 -1.51 8.94
N LEU A 115 -8.78 -2.28 9.67
CA LEU A 115 -7.61 -2.91 9.08
C LEU A 115 -7.93 -4.17 8.29
N ASP A 116 -8.81 -5.06 8.80
CA ASP A 116 -9.08 -6.33 8.15
C ASP A 116 -10.36 -6.30 7.30
N LEU A 117 -11.54 -6.05 7.89
CA LEU A 117 -12.80 -6.10 7.16
C LEU A 117 -12.82 -5.17 5.95
N LEU A 118 -12.54 -3.88 6.17
CA LEU A 118 -12.57 -2.88 5.10
C LEU A 118 -11.55 -3.20 4.00
N HIS A 119 -10.34 -3.61 4.36
CA HIS A 119 -9.31 -4.00 3.40
C HIS A 119 -9.77 -5.16 2.51
N HIS A 120 -10.31 -6.24 3.10
CA HIS A 120 -10.72 -7.41 2.34
C HIS A 120 -11.95 -7.11 1.46
N MET A 121 -12.91 -6.32 1.96
CA MET A 121 -14.05 -5.88 1.16
C MET A 121 -13.63 -5.02 -0.03
N ALA A 122 -12.75 -4.04 0.18
CA ALA A 122 -12.26 -3.17 -0.89
C ALA A 122 -11.44 -3.97 -1.93
N ARG A 123 -10.65 -4.95 -1.50
CA ARG A 123 -9.91 -5.82 -2.42
C ARG A 123 -10.83 -6.69 -3.28
N LEU A 124 -11.88 -7.29 -2.70
CA LEU A 124 -12.90 -8.01 -3.48
C LEU A 124 -13.63 -7.06 -4.44
N ASP A 125 -13.90 -5.85 -3.99
CA ASP A 125 -14.51 -4.80 -4.79
C ASP A 125 -13.70 -4.47 -6.05
N ASP A 126 -12.38 -4.38 -5.94
CA ASP A 126 -11.45 -4.21 -7.06
C ASP A 126 -11.61 -5.31 -8.14
N TYR A 127 -11.96 -6.52 -7.72
CA TYR A 127 -12.17 -7.66 -8.61
C TYR A 127 -13.61 -7.78 -9.13
N GLY A 128 -14.51 -6.83 -8.79
CA GLY A 128 -15.94 -6.89 -9.13
C GLY A 128 -16.68 -7.98 -8.35
N LEU A 129 -16.14 -8.38 -7.19
CA LEU A 129 -16.66 -9.44 -6.34
C LEU A 129 -17.23 -8.90 -5.03
N LYS A 130 -18.14 -9.67 -4.41
CA LYS A 130 -18.63 -9.46 -3.04
C LYS A 130 -18.76 -10.78 -2.29
N HIS A 131 -18.65 -10.70 -0.97
CA HIS A 131 -18.85 -11.84 -0.08
C HIS A 131 -20.33 -12.10 0.19
N GLN A 132 -20.73 -13.35 0.45
CA GLN A 132 -22.12 -13.72 0.79
C GLN A 132 -22.69 -12.94 1.99
N HIS A 133 -21.82 -12.51 2.93
CA HIS A 133 -22.20 -11.70 4.10
C HIS A 133 -21.97 -10.19 3.90
N ASP A 134 -21.84 -9.70 2.67
CA ASP A 134 -21.54 -8.29 2.35
C ASP A 134 -22.52 -7.32 3.06
N ALA A 135 -23.81 -7.61 3.07
CA ALA A 135 -24.81 -6.77 3.74
C ALA A 135 -24.56 -6.63 5.26
N TYR A 136 -24.15 -7.71 5.93
CA TYR A 136 -23.78 -7.70 7.34
C TYR A 136 -22.50 -6.87 7.56
N PHE A 137 -21.50 -7.04 6.75
CA PHE A 137 -20.23 -6.32 6.84
C PHE A 137 -20.41 -4.82 6.62
N ARG A 138 -21.23 -4.42 5.62
CA ARG A 138 -21.59 -3.01 5.41
C ARG A 138 -22.31 -2.39 6.61
N LYS A 139 -23.18 -3.15 7.29
CA LYS A 139 -23.83 -2.68 8.53
C LYS A 139 -22.80 -2.41 9.63
N LEU A 140 -21.78 -3.25 9.77
CA LEU A 140 -20.69 -3.03 10.74
C LEU A 140 -19.87 -1.78 10.39
N LEU A 141 -19.52 -1.59 9.11
CA LEU A 141 -18.79 -0.39 8.67
C LEU A 141 -19.61 0.88 8.98
N ARG A 142 -20.91 0.90 8.71
CA ARG A 142 -21.79 2.05 9.03
C ARG A 142 -21.92 2.32 10.53
N GLY A 143 -21.74 1.31 11.36
CA GLY A 143 -21.76 1.43 12.82
C GLY A 143 -20.45 1.91 13.44
N TYR A 144 -19.38 1.98 12.68
CA TYR A 144 -18.06 2.40 13.17
C TYR A 144 -17.84 3.90 12.91
N ASP A 145 -17.32 4.62 13.91
CA ASP A 145 -17.10 6.06 13.79
C ASP A 145 -15.82 6.41 13.02
N PHE A 146 -15.88 6.25 11.70
CA PHE A 146 -14.80 6.61 10.80
C PHE A 146 -14.47 8.11 10.85
N LYS A 147 -15.44 9.00 11.15
CA LYS A 147 -15.16 10.41 11.28
C LYS A 147 -14.22 10.68 12.45
N ALA A 148 -14.48 10.09 13.61
CA ALA A 148 -13.59 10.18 14.76
C ALA A 148 -12.22 9.57 14.46
N LEU A 149 -12.17 8.42 13.77
CA LEU A 149 -10.91 7.77 13.35
C LEU A 149 -10.06 8.70 12.51
N PHE A 150 -10.60 9.25 11.41
CA PHE A 150 -9.85 10.09 10.47
C PHE A 150 -9.52 11.49 11.01
N SER A 151 -10.16 11.92 12.09
CA SER A 151 -9.83 13.16 12.80
C SER A 151 -8.81 12.96 13.93
N ASN A 152 -8.39 11.72 14.21
CA ASN A 152 -7.58 11.38 15.36
C ASN A 152 -6.08 11.52 15.05
N LYS A 153 -5.45 12.50 15.72
CA LYS A 153 -4.01 12.76 15.57
C LYS A 153 -3.16 11.54 15.95
N THR A 154 -3.46 10.88 17.09
CA THR A 154 -2.68 9.74 17.57
C THR A 154 -2.75 8.56 16.61
N MET A 155 -3.93 8.31 16.02
CA MET A 155 -4.10 7.30 14.97
C MET A 155 -3.32 7.69 13.71
N THR A 156 -3.31 8.97 13.31
CA THR A 156 -2.52 9.44 12.17
C THR A 156 -1.01 9.27 12.41
N GLU A 157 -0.51 9.57 13.61
CA GLU A 157 0.89 9.36 13.99
C GLU A 157 1.32 7.89 14.00
N ALA A 158 0.38 6.96 14.13
CA ALA A 158 0.63 5.51 14.15
C ALA A 158 0.39 4.80 12.80
N TRP A 159 -0.58 5.28 12.01
CA TRP A 159 -1.19 4.53 10.91
C TRP A 159 -1.44 5.36 9.64
N ALA A 160 -0.66 6.41 9.37
CA ALA A 160 -0.95 7.36 8.29
C ALA A 160 -1.22 6.69 6.92
N ALA A 161 -0.39 5.74 6.50
CA ALA A 161 -0.58 5.01 5.24
C ALA A 161 -1.87 4.18 5.22
N GLN A 162 -2.16 3.47 6.32
CA GLN A 162 -3.38 2.66 6.43
C GLN A 162 -4.63 3.53 6.44
N LEU A 163 -4.61 4.66 7.15
CA LEU A 163 -5.73 5.61 7.18
C LEU A 163 -5.97 6.25 5.80
N ALA A 164 -4.90 6.58 5.06
CA ALA A 164 -5.03 7.01 3.68
C ALA A 164 -5.80 5.99 2.84
N ASN A 165 -5.33 4.73 2.86
CA ASN A 165 -5.99 3.65 2.14
C ASN A 165 -7.46 3.48 2.55
N GLN A 166 -7.73 3.47 3.85
CA GLN A 166 -9.07 3.26 4.40
C GLN A 166 -10.05 4.36 4.00
N ALA A 167 -9.61 5.63 3.93
CA ALA A 167 -10.45 6.73 3.48
C ALA A 167 -10.88 6.54 2.02
N TYR A 168 -9.96 6.12 1.14
CA TYR A 168 -10.25 5.84 -0.26
C TYR A 168 -11.05 4.55 -0.46
N TRP A 169 -10.80 3.50 0.34
CA TRP A 169 -11.58 2.25 0.27
C TRP A 169 -13.04 2.46 0.66
N LEU A 170 -13.33 3.28 1.69
CA LEU A 170 -14.71 3.63 2.05
C LEU A 170 -15.42 4.34 0.90
N LYS A 171 -14.74 5.27 0.24
CA LYS A 171 -15.25 5.94 -0.96
C LYS A 171 -15.49 4.96 -2.10
N GLN A 172 -14.54 4.08 -2.38
CA GLN A 172 -14.61 3.05 -3.40
C GLN A 172 -15.83 2.14 -3.23
N ILE A 173 -16.04 1.60 -2.02
CA ILE A 173 -17.19 0.70 -1.75
C ILE A 173 -18.50 1.43 -1.44
N GLY A 174 -18.54 2.76 -1.48
CA GLY A 174 -19.74 3.57 -1.28
C GLY A 174 -20.24 3.69 0.17
N GLU A 175 -19.34 3.51 1.16
CA GLU A 175 -19.70 3.59 2.59
C GLU A 175 -19.33 4.93 3.25
N GLY A 176 -18.80 5.88 2.49
CA GLY A 176 -18.51 7.24 2.90
C GLY A 176 -17.30 7.83 2.20
N ASP A 177 -17.18 9.15 2.16
CA ASP A 177 -16.02 9.87 1.66
C ASP A 177 -15.39 10.67 2.80
N TYR A 178 -14.21 10.26 3.22
CA TYR A 178 -13.42 10.88 4.28
C TYR A 178 -12.04 11.32 3.79
N THR A 179 -11.83 11.35 2.48
CA THR A 179 -10.53 11.64 1.87
C THR A 179 -10.01 13.02 2.25
N ASP A 180 -10.83 14.05 2.10
CA ASP A 180 -10.46 15.43 2.48
C ASP A 180 -10.21 15.56 3.99
N LEU A 181 -11.08 14.95 4.82
CA LEU A 181 -10.91 14.97 6.27
C LEU A 181 -9.58 14.36 6.69
N PHE A 182 -9.21 13.22 6.10
CA PHE A 182 -7.92 12.58 6.40
C PHE A 182 -6.74 13.45 5.95
N VAL A 183 -6.78 13.99 4.73
CA VAL A 183 -5.69 14.85 4.20
C VAL A 183 -5.50 16.09 5.09
N GLU A 184 -6.59 16.74 5.51
CA GLU A 184 -6.52 17.88 6.44
C GLU A 184 -5.97 17.48 7.81
N THR A 185 -6.32 16.30 8.31
CA THR A 185 -5.79 15.79 9.57
C THR A 185 -4.30 15.46 9.46
N LEU A 186 -3.88 14.88 8.33
CA LEU A 186 -2.47 14.61 8.06
C LEU A 186 -1.64 15.91 8.06
N LYS A 187 -2.11 16.94 7.35
CA LYS A 187 -1.48 18.29 7.33
C LYS A 187 -1.37 18.91 8.74
N LYS A 188 -2.44 18.78 9.53
CA LYS A 188 -2.47 19.32 10.90
C LYS A 188 -1.55 18.54 11.84
N THR A 189 -1.45 17.22 11.65
CA THR A 189 -0.59 16.34 12.45
C THR A 189 0.89 16.60 12.15
N TYR A 190 1.22 16.79 10.85
CA TYR A 190 2.57 16.99 10.35
C TYR A 190 2.71 18.31 9.58
N PRO A 191 2.62 19.48 10.24
CA PRO A 191 2.80 20.75 9.55
C PRO A 191 4.24 20.90 9.05
N ASP A 192 4.43 21.19 7.76
CA ASP A 192 5.73 21.19 7.05
C ASP A 192 6.80 22.01 7.79
N ARG A 193 6.42 23.17 8.33
CA ARG A 193 7.31 24.03 9.12
C ARG A 193 7.89 23.41 10.40
N LYS A 194 7.45 22.21 10.77
CA LYS A 194 7.87 21.47 11.98
C LYS A 194 8.61 20.17 11.67
N ASP A 195 8.94 19.91 10.42
CA ASP A 195 9.57 18.65 10.01
C ASP A 195 10.91 18.41 10.74
N TYR A 196 11.65 19.47 11.06
CA TYR A 196 12.89 19.39 11.83
C TYR A 196 12.72 18.85 13.27
N LEU A 197 11.48 18.74 13.77
CA LEU A 197 11.15 18.14 15.06
C LEU A 197 10.78 16.65 14.97
N LEU A 198 10.59 16.13 13.76
CA LEU A 198 10.16 14.76 13.56
C LEU A 198 11.33 13.79 13.77
N SER A 199 11.06 12.66 14.43
CA SER A 199 11.96 11.52 14.34
C SER A 199 11.98 10.99 12.91
N GLN A 200 13.00 10.22 12.56
CA GLN A 200 13.07 9.57 11.24
C GLN A 200 11.83 8.69 10.99
N GLN A 201 11.33 8.02 12.03
CA GLN A 201 10.13 7.21 11.94
C GLN A 201 8.88 8.06 11.65
N GLN A 202 8.72 9.23 12.30
CA GLN A 202 7.58 10.12 12.07
C GLN A 202 7.68 10.85 10.73
N PHE A 203 8.88 11.24 10.30
CA PHE A 203 9.11 11.76 8.96
C PHE A 203 8.71 10.73 7.89
N GLY A 204 9.15 9.47 8.04
CA GLY A 204 8.72 8.37 7.18
C GLY A 204 7.20 8.14 7.22
N ASN A 205 6.56 8.23 8.39
CA ASN A 205 5.10 8.06 8.52
C ASN A 205 4.32 9.19 7.82
N LYS A 206 4.79 10.45 7.88
CA LYS A 206 4.27 11.56 7.08
C LYS A 206 4.31 11.25 5.59
N LEU A 207 5.49 10.86 5.10
CA LEU A 207 5.71 10.54 3.68
C LEU A 207 4.83 9.36 3.23
N TYR A 208 4.74 8.29 4.02
CA TYR A 208 3.84 7.17 3.73
C TYR A 208 2.37 7.61 3.67
N GLY A 209 1.93 8.51 4.55
CA GLY A 209 0.59 9.08 4.47
C GLY A 209 0.36 9.79 3.14
N MET A 210 1.33 10.58 2.70
CA MET A 210 1.27 11.32 1.42
C MET A 210 1.28 10.39 0.20
N THR A 211 2.22 9.43 0.14
CA THR A 211 2.31 8.50 -1.00
C THR A 211 1.06 7.63 -1.11
N HIS A 212 0.53 7.17 0.02
CA HIS A 212 -0.67 6.34 0.04
C HIS A 212 -1.95 7.10 -0.31
N VAL A 213 -2.04 8.42 -0.11
CA VAL A 213 -3.11 9.25 -0.68
C VAL A 213 -3.10 9.15 -2.20
N ILE A 214 -1.93 9.34 -2.84
CA ILE A 214 -1.80 9.27 -4.31
C ILE A 214 -2.05 7.84 -4.84
N ILE A 215 -1.44 6.83 -4.20
CA ILE A 215 -1.56 5.42 -4.61
C ILE A 215 -3.01 4.95 -4.48
N ALA A 216 -3.69 5.28 -3.39
CA ALA A 216 -5.08 4.90 -3.17
C ALA A 216 -6.02 5.63 -4.13
N ASP A 217 -5.80 6.93 -4.40
CA ASP A 217 -6.56 7.68 -5.40
C ASP A 217 -6.39 7.10 -6.81
N SER A 218 -5.21 6.56 -7.14
CA SER A 218 -4.99 5.85 -8.41
C SER A 218 -5.66 4.48 -8.50
N GLY A 219 -6.43 4.06 -7.49
CA GLY A 219 -6.94 2.69 -7.39
C GLY A 219 -5.81 1.65 -7.32
N TYR A 220 -4.72 1.97 -6.63
CA TYR A 220 -3.52 1.12 -6.58
C TYR A 220 -2.95 0.82 -7.97
N TYR A 221 -2.60 1.88 -8.71
CA TYR A 221 -1.97 1.83 -10.04
C TYR A 221 -2.92 1.38 -11.17
N GLN A 222 -4.22 1.60 -11.03
CA GLN A 222 -5.20 1.27 -12.08
C GLN A 222 -5.43 2.45 -13.05
N HIS A 223 -5.25 3.68 -12.59
CA HIS A 223 -5.42 4.89 -13.40
C HIS A 223 -4.48 6.00 -12.96
N ASN A 224 -4.32 6.99 -13.84
CA ASN A 224 -3.56 8.18 -13.53
C ASN A 224 -4.31 9.06 -12.52
N VAL A 225 -3.55 9.86 -11.77
CA VAL A 225 -4.05 10.92 -10.90
C VAL A 225 -3.73 12.28 -11.51
N LYS A 226 -4.38 13.34 -11.05
CA LYS A 226 -4.04 14.70 -11.45
C LYS A 226 -3.23 15.37 -10.35
N GLU A 227 -2.12 16.00 -10.72
CA GLU A 227 -1.33 16.80 -9.77
C GLU A 227 -2.19 17.85 -9.06
N SER A 228 -3.12 18.47 -9.80
CA SER A 228 -4.04 19.51 -9.29
C SER A 228 -4.96 19.04 -8.18
N ASP A 229 -5.18 17.72 -8.04
CA ASP A 229 -6.04 17.15 -7.00
C ASP A 229 -5.28 17.00 -5.67
N HIS A 230 -3.92 16.96 -5.74
CA HIS A 230 -3.04 16.79 -4.58
C HIS A 230 -1.88 17.81 -4.55
N PRO A 231 -2.13 19.12 -4.74
CA PRO A 231 -1.07 20.11 -4.97
C PRO A 231 -0.09 20.22 -3.80
N TRP A 232 -0.58 20.09 -2.56
CA TRP A 232 0.26 20.10 -1.36
C TRP A 232 1.29 18.97 -1.36
N ILE A 233 0.88 17.74 -1.73
CA ILE A 233 1.77 16.56 -1.71
C ILE A 233 2.89 16.71 -2.74
N TYR A 234 2.53 17.06 -3.99
CA TYR A 234 3.54 17.22 -5.05
C TYR A 234 4.49 18.39 -4.81
N THR A 235 3.99 19.52 -4.31
CA THR A 235 4.83 20.66 -3.90
C THR A 235 5.79 20.24 -2.80
N TYR A 236 5.28 19.56 -1.77
CA TYR A 236 6.11 19.07 -0.69
C TYR A 236 7.22 18.13 -1.15
N PHE A 237 6.92 17.20 -2.05
CA PHE A 237 7.92 16.27 -2.59
C PHE A 237 9.02 16.98 -3.38
N ARG A 238 8.69 18.02 -4.15
CA ARG A 238 9.68 18.84 -4.87
C ARG A 238 10.58 19.62 -3.93
N ASP A 239 9.95 20.34 -3.01
CA ASP A 239 10.66 21.28 -2.14
C ASP A 239 11.58 20.57 -1.14
N ASN A 240 11.27 19.32 -0.78
CA ASN A 240 11.99 18.56 0.23
C ASN A 240 12.73 17.34 -0.34
N ILE A 241 12.95 17.27 -1.65
CA ILE A 241 13.50 16.08 -2.30
C ILE A 241 14.86 15.67 -1.73
N ASP A 242 15.73 16.61 -1.39
CA ASP A 242 17.08 16.29 -0.91
C ASP A 242 17.04 15.69 0.52
N ASP A 243 16.16 16.17 1.40
CA ASP A 243 15.91 15.59 2.71
C ASP A 243 15.23 14.21 2.61
N ILE A 244 14.28 14.06 1.68
CA ILE A 244 13.65 12.77 1.40
C ILE A 244 14.68 11.74 1.00
N LEU A 245 15.58 12.07 0.07
CA LEU A 245 16.63 11.17 -0.38
C LEU A 245 17.68 10.86 0.69
N ALA A 246 17.85 11.76 1.66
CA ALA A 246 18.81 11.58 2.76
C ALA A 246 18.26 10.72 3.91
N TYR A 247 16.97 10.84 4.21
CA TYR A 247 16.39 10.29 5.45
C TYR A 247 15.29 9.25 5.26
N ALA A 248 14.65 9.17 4.08
CA ALA A 248 13.60 8.20 3.82
C ALA A 248 14.18 6.84 3.40
N LYS A 249 13.36 5.79 3.59
CA LYS A 249 13.68 4.43 3.13
C LYS A 249 13.43 4.29 1.63
N GLU A 250 14.11 3.33 1.01
CA GLU A 250 14.04 3.09 -0.43
C GLU A 250 12.62 2.82 -0.94
N ASP A 251 11.77 2.15 -0.15
CA ASP A 251 10.36 1.92 -0.51
C ASP A 251 9.56 3.24 -0.57
N ILE A 252 9.73 4.14 0.41
CA ILE A 252 9.10 5.45 0.40
C ILE A 252 9.60 6.29 -0.79
N ILE A 253 10.91 6.30 -1.02
CA ILE A 253 11.53 7.02 -2.14
C ILE A 253 10.95 6.51 -3.48
N ALA A 254 10.81 5.19 -3.63
CA ALA A 254 10.23 4.59 -4.82
C ALA A 254 8.73 4.95 -4.98
N GLU A 255 7.94 4.95 -3.90
CA GLU A 255 6.54 5.37 -3.92
C GLU A 255 6.36 6.84 -4.33
N ILE A 256 7.25 7.74 -3.88
CA ILE A 256 7.25 9.15 -4.30
C ILE A 256 7.54 9.25 -5.81
N GLY A 257 8.51 8.50 -6.32
CA GLY A 257 8.79 8.43 -7.74
C GLY A 257 7.60 7.91 -8.55
N LEU A 258 6.95 6.86 -8.06
CA LEU A 258 5.73 6.34 -8.67
C LEU A 258 4.56 7.33 -8.61
N SER A 259 4.47 8.17 -7.57
CA SER A 259 3.48 9.24 -7.49
C SER A 259 3.67 10.26 -8.62
N PHE A 260 4.89 10.67 -8.93
CA PHE A 260 5.17 11.52 -10.10
C PHE A 260 4.79 10.83 -11.42
N LYS A 261 5.10 9.54 -11.57
CA LYS A 261 4.74 8.77 -12.77
C LYS A 261 3.23 8.63 -12.94
N LEU A 262 2.48 8.40 -11.86
CA LEU A 262 1.01 8.37 -11.85
C LEU A 262 0.38 9.70 -12.29
N ALA A 263 1.04 10.82 -12.00
CA ALA A 263 0.61 12.14 -12.45
C ALA A 263 1.10 12.51 -13.86
N GLY A 264 1.83 11.62 -14.54
CA GLY A 264 2.39 11.88 -15.86
C GLY A 264 3.57 12.87 -15.87
N LEU A 265 4.20 13.11 -14.74
CA LEU A 265 5.27 14.08 -14.54
C LEU A 265 6.66 13.45 -14.82
N TYR A 266 6.83 12.89 -16.02
CA TYR A 266 8.02 12.10 -16.38
C TYR A 266 9.31 12.93 -16.46
N ASP A 267 9.23 14.21 -16.75
CA ASP A 267 10.39 15.12 -16.87
C ASP A 267 10.74 15.85 -15.56
N GLU A 268 10.04 15.50 -14.46
CA GLU A 268 10.24 16.13 -13.16
C GLU A 268 11.68 15.93 -12.65
N PRO A 269 12.43 17.00 -12.31
CA PRO A 269 13.80 16.88 -11.80
C PRO A 269 13.91 16.03 -10.52
N ALA A 270 12.91 16.11 -9.63
CA ALA A 270 12.85 15.29 -8.43
C ALA A 270 12.74 13.79 -8.78
N LEU A 271 11.94 13.43 -9.79
CA LEU A 271 11.83 12.04 -10.27
C LEU A 271 13.18 11.52 -10.78
N LYS A 272 13.95 12.33 -11.52
CA LYS A 272 15.28 11.92 -12.01
C LYS A 272 16.26 11.65 -10.86
N LYS A 273 16.22 12.45 -9.80
CA LYS A 273 17.00 12.19 -8.57
C LYS A 273 16.58 10.86 -7.91
N ILE A 274 15.28 10.61 -7.83
CA ILE A 274 14.70 9.38 -7.26
C ILE A 274 15.11 8.14 -8.07
N GLU A 275 14.94 8.16 -9.39
CA GLU A 275 15.33 7.07 -10.29
C GLU A 275 16.81 6.73 -10.13
N LYS A 276 17.68 7.75 -10.09
CA LYS A 276 19.09 7.58 -9.85
C LYS A 276 19.38 6.97 -8.47
N ARG A 277 18.68 7.43 -7.41
CA ARG A 277 18.85 6.89 -6.04
C ARG A 277 18.48 5.42 -5.98
N ILE A 278 17.30 5.05 -6.49
CA ILE A 278 16.84 3.65 -6.47
C ILE A 278 17.73 2.75 -7.33
N TYR A 279 18.12 3.19 -8.53
CA TYR A 279 19.07 2.44 -9.36
C TYR A 279 20.39 2.18 -8.60
N SER A 280 20.94 3.21 -7.94
CA SER A 280 22.21 3.10 -7.20
C SER A 280 22.10 2.25 -5.93
N SER A 281 20.87 2.01 -5.43
CA SER A 281 20.63 1.14 -4.26
C SER A 281 20.54 -0.34 -4.64
N VAL A 282 20.44 -0.67 -5.93
CA VAL A 282 20.37 -2.07 -6.38
C VAL A 282 21.76 -2.72 -6.31
N ASP A 283 21.84 -3.82 -5.55
CA ASP A 283 22.97 -4.72 -5.63
C ASP A 283 22.85 -5.58 -6.89
N GLN A 284 23.79 -5.41 -7.83
CA GLN A 284 23.73 -6.05 -9.15
C GLN A 284 23.98 -7.55 -9.11
N ASP A 285 24.70 -8.05 -8.08
CA ASP A 285 25.00 -9.48 -7.92
C ASP A 285 23.84 -10.21 -7.22
N LYS A 286 23.16 -9.53 -6.29
CA LYS A 286 21.98 -10.05 -5.58
C LYS A 286 20.68 -9.78 -6.32
N GLU A 287 20.73 -8.92 -7.33
CA GLU A 287 19.54 -8.50 -8.11
C GLU A 287 18.40 -7.98 -7.22
N MET A 288 18.75 -7.25 -6.18
CA MET A 288 17.82 -6.74 -5.17
C MET A 288 18.26 -5.40 -4.60
N VAL A 289 17.29 -4.61 -4.17
CA VAL A 289 17.48 -3.48 -3.25
C VAL A 289 17.52 -4.02 -1.83
N PRO A 290 18.62 -3.85 -1.05
CA PRO A 290 18.69 -4.29 0.34
C PRO A 290 17.81 -3.44 1.26
N SER A 291 17.59 -3.88 2.50
CA SER A 291 17.01 -3.03 3.54
C SER A 291 17.99 -1.93 3.95
N ASP A 292 17.53 -0.95 4.73
CA ASP A 292 18.32 0.08 5.40
C ASP A 292 19.43 -0.50 6.32
N THR A 293 19.27 -1.76 6.76
CA THR A 293 20.25 -2.52 7.55
C THR A 293 21.14 -3.44 6.69
N GLY A 294 21.06 -3.36 5.36
CA GLY A 294 21.84 -4.19 4.42
C GLY A 294 21.31 -5.62 4.23
N SER A 295 20.10 -5.95 4.71
CA SER A 295 19.53 -7.29 4.56
C SER A 295 18.95 -7.53 3.16
N PHE A 296 19.28 -8.68 2.58
CA PHE A 296 18.73 -9.22 1.32
C PHE A 296 17.65 -10.29 1.54
N SER A 297 16.89 -10.21 2.62
CA SER A 297 15.77 -11.13 2.84
C SER A 297 14.77 -11.05 1.70
N PHE A 298 14.63 -12.13 0.93
CA PHE A 298 13.73 -12.22 -0.23
C PHE A 298 12.30 -11.87 0.15
N SER A 299 11.78 -12.49 1.21
CA SER A 299 10.41 -12.25 1.65
C SER A 299 10.20 -10.85 2.23
N TRP A 300 11.09 -10.35 3.10
CA TRP A 300 10.95 -9.01 3.68
C TRP A 300 11.31 -7.89 2.69
N GLY A 301 12.03 -8.22 1.61
CA GLY A 301 12.38 -7.30 0.54
C GLY A 301 11.32 -7.15 -0.55
N GLU A 302 10.30 -8.01 -0.61
CA GLU A 302 9.33 -8.06 -1.71
C GLU A 302 8.71 -6.69 -2.01
N HIS A 303 8.14 -6.02 -1.01
CA HIS A 303 7.51 -4.71 -1.18
C HIS A 303 8.46 -3.68 -1.81
N ARG A 304 9.66 -3.52 -1.25
CA ARG A 304 10.67 -2.57 -1.72
C ARG A 304 11.11 -2.87 -3.15
N ASN A 305 11.28 -4.15 -3.47
CA ASN A 305 11.79 -4.56 -4.78
C ASN A 305 10.71 -4.48 -5.87
N VAL A 306 9.44 -4.78 -5.60
CA VAL A 306 8.37 -4.57 -6.58
C VAL A 306 8.17 -3.10 -6.93
N LEU A 307 8.35 -2.20 -5.96
CA LEU A 307 8.32 -0.75 -6.21
C LEU A 307 9.51 -0.30 -7.06
N ALA A 308 10.71 -0.84 -6.80
CA ALA A 308 11.89 -0.56 -7.62
C ALA A 308 11.71 -1.05 -9.07
N ILE A 309 11.14 -2.25 -9.28
CA ILE A 309 10.80 -2.78 -10.60
C ILE A 309 9.87 -1.80 -11.33
N MET A 310 8.78 -1.39 -10.69
CA MET A 310 7.81 -0.48 -11.29
C MET A 310 8.42 0.89 -11.59
N LEU A 311 9.21 1.45 -10.68
CA LEU A 311 9.83 2.77 -10.86
C LEU A 311 10.82 2.79 -12.02
N LEU A 312 11.70 1.79 -12.09
CA LEU A 312 12.79 1.73 -13.08
C LEU A 312 12.32 1.29 -14.48
N ASN A 313 11.15 0.68 -14.59
CA ASN A 313 10.55 0.27 -15.86
C ASN A 313 9.04 0.51 -15.85
N TRP A 314 8.66 1.77 -15.61
CA TRP A 314 7.26 2.15 -15.52
C TRP A 314 6.52 1.93 -16.83
N GLN A 315 5.39 1.24 -16.73
CA GLN A 315 4.40 1.16 -17.78
C GLN A 315 3.21 2.08 -17.44
N LYS A 316 2.29 2.27 -18.37
CA LYS A 316 1.05 2.99 -18.06
C LYS A 316 0.22 2.19 -17.04
N PRO A 317 -0.59 2.86 -16.20
CA PRO A 317 -1.55 2.18 -15.35
C PRO A 317 -2.57 1.40 -16.18
N ASN A 318 -2.95 0.22 -15.70
CA ASN A 318 -4.02 -0.57 -16.31
C ASN A 318 -5.03 -0.98 -15.24
N GLY A 319 -6.32 -0.85 -15.56
CA GLY A 319 -7.40 -1.30 -14.71
C GLY A 319 -7.47 -2.81 -14.56
N GLY A 320 -8.14 -3.26 -13.52
CA GLY A 320 -8.40 -4.66 -13.25
C GLY A 320 -7.31 -5.39 -12.44
N PRO A 321 -7.35 -6.74 -12.45
CA PRO A 321 -8.37 -7.55 -13.12
C PRO A 321 -9.74 -7.43 -12.49
N ASP A 322 -10.79 -7.63 -13.27
CA ASP A 322 -12.19 -7.58 -12.86
C ASP A 322 -12.96 -8.75 -13.50
N ILE A 323 -13.92 -9.33 -12.77
CA ILE A 323 -14.65 -10.53 -13.23
C ILE A 323 -15.43 -10.29 -14.53
N GLN A 324 -15.91 -9.06 -14.78
CA GLN A 324 -16.65 -8.75 -16.01
C GLN A 324 -15.74 -8.67 -17.23
N GLN A 325 -14.51 -8.15 -17.04
CA GLN A 325 -13.53 -7.99 -18.12
C GLN A 325 -12.67 -9.26 -18.32
N ASN A 326 -12.43 -10.01 -17.25
CA ASN A 326 -11.54 -11.16 -17.22
C ASN A 326 -12.23 -12.41 -16.62
N PRO A 327 -13.41 -12.86 -17.12
CA PRO A 327 -14.21 -13.91 -16.49
C PRO A 327 -13.42 -15.22 -16.29
N THR A 328 -12.56 -15.59 -17.25
CA THR A 328 -11.74 -16.80 -17.15
C THR A 328 -10.72 -16.78 -16.01
N MET A 329 -10.32 -15.59 -15.53
CA MET A 329 -9.45 -15.43 -14.38
C MET A 329 -10.16 -15.79 -13.08
N PHE A 330 -11.49 -15.68 -13.04
CA PHE A 330 -12.33 -15.87 -11.87
C PHE A 330 -13.25 -17.10 -11.98
N GLU A 331 -12.89 -18.07 -12.84
CA GLU A 331 -13.52 -19.40 -12.83
C GLU A 331 -13.26 -20.12 -11.49
N ASP A 332 -14.20 -20.94 -11.04
CA ASP A 332 -14.12 -21.72 -9.80
C ASP A 332 -13.97 -20.85 -8.53
N LEU A 333 -14.75 -19.76 -8.44
CA LEU A 333 -14.78 -18.93 -7.25
C LEU A 333 -15.16 -19.74 -5.98
N PRO A 334 -14.57 -19.40 -4.80
CA PRO A 334 -15.09 -19.88 -3.53
C PRO A 334 -16.61 -19.65 -3.40
N GLN A 335 -17.33 -20.62 -2.81
CA GLN A 335 -18.80 -20.56 -2.69
C GLN A 335 -19.31 -19.33 -1.92
N SER A 336 -18.48 -18.75 -1.05
CA SER A 336 -18.81 -17.53 -0.30
C SER A 336 -18.74 -16.25 -1.13
N LEU A 337 -18.26 -16.32 -2.38
CA LEU A 337 -18.13 -15.15 -3.27
C LEU A 337 -19.14 -15.18 -4.42
N THR A 338 -19.59 -13.99 -4.80
CA THR A 338 -20.43 -13.76 -5.99
C THR A 338 -19.96 -12.51 -6.73
N ALA A 339 -20.24 -12.42 -8.01
CA ALA A 339 -20.13 -11.15 -8.74
C ALA A 339 -21.02 -10.07 -8.10
N LYS A 340 -20.62 -8.82 -8.22
CA LYS A 340 -21.42 -7.66 -7.80
C LYS A 340 -22.65 -7.48 -8.65
#